data_0b155cf55282b489617f695580599247
#
_entry.id   0b155cf55282b489617f695580599247
#
_cell.length_a   1.000
_cell.length_b   1.000
_cell.length_c   1.000
_cell.angle_alpha   90.00
_cell.angle_beta   90.00
_cell.angle_gamma   90.00
#
_symmetry.space_group_name_H-M   'P 1'
#
loop_
_entity.id
_entity.type
_entity.pdbx_description
1 polymer ?
#
loop_
_entity_poly.entity_id
_entity_poly.type
_entity_poly.pdbx_seq_one_letter_code
_entity_poly.pdbx_strand_id
1 'polypeptide(L)'
;KELDRTIQVICRMEKNNPLHVGDPGVGKTALIYGLANLINKGQVPDRLKGATIYGMDMGQLLAGAQFRGDFEKRLKLILDGASKEKSILYLDEIHNIIGAGRGSDGGPDASNILKPYLESGAICFVGATTHEEYNRKMLKDGAVTRRFQTIDIKEPSVEEAIKIVTGLQPSLQKYHKVSYRKEALEYAVTASAKHISGRCLPDKAIDLLDEAGAYLEVHPVENRRRSWVTK
;
A
#
# COMPACT_ATOMS: atom_id res chain seq x y z
N LYS A 1 -4.16 0.96 -14.96
CA LYS A 1 -3.53 -0.27 -15.45
C LYS A 1 -3.30 -1.25 -14.30
N GLU A 2 -2.48 -0.92 -13.29
CA GLU A 2 -2.20 -1.80 -12.15
C GLU A 2 -3.45 -2.01 -11.28
N LEU A 3 -4.25 -0.99 -11.08
CA LEU A 3 -5.53 -1.07 -10.36
C LEU A 3 -6.54 -1.98 -11.10
N ASP A 4 -6.65 -1.85 -12.43
CA ASP A 4 -7.51 -2.72 -13.23
C ASP A 4 -7.03 -4.18 -13.16
N ARG A 5 -5.70 -4.38 -13.18
CA ARG A 5 -5.13 -5.71 -13.01
C ARG A 5 -5.41 -6.29 -11.63
N THR A 6 -5.35 -5.47 -10.58
CA THR A 6 -5.73 -5.88 -9.20
C THR A 6 -7.19 -6.34 -9.15
N ILE A 7 -8.11 -5.53 -9.70
CA ILE A 7 -9.53 -5.90 -9.79
C ILE A 7 -9.73 -7.20 -10.59
N GLN A 8 -9.04 -7.32 -11.72
CA GLN A 8 -9.11 -8.53 -12.54
C GLN A 8 -8.64 -9.76 -11.78
N VAL A 9 -7.55 -9.67 -11.01
CA VAL A 9 -7.04 -10.78 -10.19
C VAL A 9 -8.04 -11.16 -9.12
N ILE A 10 -8.59 -10.20 -8.38
CA ILE A 10 -9.60 -10.45 -7.34
C ILE A 10 -10.84 -11.16 -7.92
N CYS A 11 -11.18 -10.86 -9.17
CA CYS A 11 -12.31 -11.47 -9.86
C CYS A 11 -12.05 -12.87 -10.43
N ARG A 12 -10.84 -13.43 -10.29
CA ARG A 12 -10.54 -14.78 -10.76
C ARG A 12 -11.22 -15.85 -9.89
N MET A 13 -11.40 -17.02 -10.46
CA MET A 13 -11.89 -18.20 -9.74
C MET A 13 -10.80 -18.78 -8.84
N GLU A 14 -9.57 -18.85 -9.36
CA GLU A 14 -8.39 -19.33 -8.65
C GLU A 14 -7.31 -18.27 -8.61
N LYS A 15 -6.43 -18.31 -7.59
CA LYS A 15 -5.36 -17.32 -7.36
C LYS A 15 -5.90 -15.89 -7.39
N ASN A 16 -7.00 -15.70 -6.68
CA ASN A 16 -7.72 -14.43 -6.60
C ASN A 16 -7.13 -13.46 -5.57
N ASN A 17 -5.95 -13.76 -5.03
CA ASN A 17 -5.24 -12.92 -4.10
C ASN A 17 -4.12 -12.18 -4.83
N PRO A 18 -4.24 -10.89 -5.13
CA PRO A 18 -3.16 -10.10 -5.72
C PRO A 18 -2.03 -9.86 -4.73
N LEU A 19 -0.81 -9.90 -5.23
CA LEU A 19 0.39 -9.53 -4.50
C LEU A 19 1.10 -8.40 -5.25
N HIS A 20 1.06 -7.20 -4.69
CA HIS A 20 1.77 -6.04 -5.22
C HIS A 20 3.25 -6.15 -4.86
N VAL A 21 4.09 -6.29 -5.87
CA VAL A 21 5.55 -6.35 -5.71
C VAL A 21 6.14 -5.12 -6.36
N GLY A 22 6.93 -4.36 -5.63
CA GLY A 22 7.54 -3.13 -6.15
C GLY A 22 8.36 -2.42 -5.08
N ASP A 23 9.23 -1.52 -5.49
CA ASP A 23 10.11 -0.80 -4.60
C ASP A 23 9.36 0.10 -3.60
N PRO A 24 9.98 0.49 -2.49
CA PRO A 24 9.39 1.45 -1.57
C PRO A 24 9.06 2.79 -2.28
N GLY A 25 7.90 3.36 -1.99
CA GLY A 25 7.52 4.67 -2.52
C GLY A 25 6.85 4.68 -3.91
N VAL A 26 6.70 3.52 -4.59
CA VAL A 26 6.05 3.46 -5.92
C VAL A 26 4.52 3.55 -5.88
N GLY A 27 3.91 3.55 -4.70
CA GLY A 27 2.47 3.75 -4.53
C GLY A 27 1.64 2.48 -4.34
N LYS A 28 2.22 1.37 -3.84
CA LYS A 28 1.48 0.12 -3.58
C LYS A 28 0.24 0.32 -2.71
N THR A 29 0.38 1.03 -1.60
CA THR A 29 -0.73 1.33 -0.67
C THR A 29 -1.76 2.27 -1.31
N ALA A 30 -1.33 3.20 -2.17
CA ALA A 30 -2.23 4.11 -2.89
C ALA A 30 -3.18 3.36 -3.83
N LEU A 31 -2.76 2.23 -4.41
CA LEU A 31 -3.63 1.37 -5.21
C LEU A 31 -4.80 0.80 -4.40
N ILE A 32 -4.58 0.50 -3.13
CA ILE A 32 -5.63 -0.01 -2.23
C ILE A 32 -6.64 1.08 -1.90
N TYR A 33 -6.19 2.31 -1.64
CA TYR A 33 -7.10 3.45 -1.49
C TYR A 33 -7.88 3.74 -2.77
N GLY A 34 -7.23 3.59 -3.93
CA GLY A 34 -7.88 3.67 -5.24
C GLY A 34 -8.97 2.62 -5.41
N LEU A 35 -8.70 1.36 -5.03
CA LEU A 35 -9.68 0.28 -5.06
C LEU A 35 -10.87 0.56 -4.13
N ALA A 36 -10.61 0.99 -2.90
CA ALA A 36 -11.65 1.35 -1.93
C ALA A 36 -12.56 2.48 -2.47
N ASN A 37 -11.96 3.50 -3.10
CA ASN A 37 -12.72 4.59 -3.71
C ASN A 37 -13.61 4.10 -4.88
N LEU A 38 -13.13 3.18 -5.71
CA LEU A 38 -13.93 2.58 -6.79
C LEU A 38 -15.09 1.73 -6.24
N ILE A 39 -14.85 0.97 -5.16
CA ILE A 39 -15.88 0.19 -4.48
C ILE A 39 -16.97 1.12 -3.92
N ASN A 40 -16.58 2.19 -3.22
CA ASN A 40 -17.52 3.16 -2.65
C ASN A 40 -18.35 3.89 -3.72
N LYS A 41 -17.78 4.11 -4.91
CA LYS A 41 -18.47 4.70 -6.06
C LYS A 41 -19.31 3.68 -6.85
N GLY A 42 -19.28 2.40 -6.49
CA GLY A 42 -19.92 1.33 -7.24
C GLY A 42 -19.29 1.07 -8.63
N GLN A 43 -18.09 1.60 -8.90
CA GLN A 43 -17.37 1.51 -10.17
C GLN A 43 -16.50 0.23 -10.22
N VAL A 44 -17.05 -0.86 -9.77
CA VAL A 44 -16.40 -2.18 -9.73
C VAL A 44 -17.38 -3.26 -10.18
N PRO A 45 -16.91 -4.43 -10.61
CA PRO A 45 -17.78 -5.57 -10.91
C PRO A 45 -18.71 -5.92 -9.74
N ASP A 46 -19.90 -6.47 -10.03
CA ASP A 46 -20.94 -6.74 -9.03
C ASP A 46 -20.47 -7.61 -7.86
N ARG A 47 -19.54 -8.52 -8.12
CA ARG A 47 -18.94 -9.34 -7.06
C ARG A 47 -18.10 -8.55 -6.04
N LEU A 48 -17.67 -7.32 -6.37
CA LEU A 48 -16.91 -6.44 -5.47
C LEU A 48 -17.77 -5.32 -4.88
N LYS A 49 -18.98 -5.12 -5.37
CA LYS A 49 -19.88 -4.10 -4.79
C LYS A 49 -20.18 -4.42 -3.34
N GLY A 50 -20.08 -3.41 -2.47
CA GLY A 50 -20.32 -3.54 -1.04
C GLY A 50 -19.20 -4.28 -0.29
N ALA A 51 -18.08 -4.61 -0.92
CA ALA A 51 -16.93 -5.16 -0.22
C ALA A 51 -16.28 -4.10 0.68
N THR A 52 -15.79 -4.53 1.84
CA THR A 52 -15.03 -3.68 2.76
C THR A 52 -13.57 -4.10 2.74
N ILE A 53 -12.67 -3.11 2.65
CA ILE A 53 -11.23 -3.35 2.72
C ILE A 53 -10.76 -3.07 4.15
N TYR A 54 -10.14 -4.05 4.77
CA TYR A 54 -9.52 -3.94 6.09
C TYR A 54 -8.00 -4.00 5.94
N GLY A 55 -7.30 -2.98 6.43
CA GLY A 55 -5.84 -3.02 6.58
C GLY A 55 -5.48 -3.78 7.85
N MET A 56 -4.63 -4.78 7.74
CA MET A 56 -4.13 -5.55 8.88
C MET A 56 -2.71 -5.10 9.22
N ASP A 57 -2.55 -4.55 10.43
CA ASP A 57 -1.26 -4.15 10.98
C ASP A 57 -0.71 -5.28 11.86
N MET A 58 0.41 -5.86 11.42
CA MET A 58 1.08 -6.94 12.14
C MET A 58 1.71 -6.48 13.43
N GLY A 59 2.16 -5.23 13.50
CA GLY A 59 2.71 -4.65 14.73
C GLY A 59 1.65 -4.61 15.83
N GLN A 60 0.43 -4.21 15.50
CA GLN A 60 -0.68 -4.20 16.45
C GLN A 60 -1.10 -5.62 16.87
N LEU A 61 -1.06 -6.58 15.97
CA LEU A 61 -1.37 -7.98 16.29
C LEU A 61 -0.35 -8.59 17.26
N LEU A 62 0.91 -8.23 17.14
CA LEU A 62 2.00 -8.68 18.00
C LEU A 62 2.04 -7.89 19.32
N ALA A 63 1.58 -6.64 19.33
CA ALA A 63 1.58 -5.80 20.52
C ALA A 63 0.76 -6.45 21.66
N GLY A 64 1.41 -6.68 22.80
CA GLY A 64 0.79 -7.30 23.98
C GLY A 64 0.48 -8.81 23.83
N ALA A 65 0.96 -9.48 22.81
CA ALA A 65 0.98 -10.93 22.75
C ALA A 65 2.24 -11.43 23.49
N GLN A 66 2.07 -11.87 24.71
CA GLN A 66 3.20 -12.41 25.52
C GLN A 66 3.63 -13.78 25.03
N PHE A 67 2.70 -14.54 24.46
CA PHE A 67 2.93 -15.89 23.97
C PHE A 67 2.49 -16.04 22.52
N ARG A 68 3.15 -16.92 21.79
CA ARG A 68 2.80 -17.29 20.42
C ARG A 68 1.31 -17.63 20.25
N GLY A 69 0.73 -18.34 21.21
CA GLY A 69 -0.69 -18.72 21.17
C GLY A 69 -1.67 -17.54 21.21
N ASP A 70 -1.29 -16.42 21.81
CA ASP A 70 -2.15 -15.23 21.86
C ASP A 70 -2.23 -14.55 20.49
N PHE A 71 -1.10 -14.45 19.80
CA PHE A 71 -1.05 -13.97 18.42
C PHE A 71 -1.90 -14.87 17.47
N GLU A 72 -1.71 -16.18 17.57
CA GLU A 72 -2.45 -17.16 16.76
C GLU A 72 -3.97 -17.06 16.98
N LYS A 73 -4.41 -16.92 18.22
CA LYS A 73 -5.83 -16.74 18.58
C LYS A 73 -6.39 -15.43 18.01
N ARG A 74 -5.66 -14.32 18.15
CA ARG A 74 -6.09 -13.00 17.63
C ARG A 74 -6.21 -13.03 16.13
N LEU A 75 -5.19 -13.55 15.43
CA LEU A 75 -5.20 -13.68 13.98
C LEU A 75 -6.40 -14.52 13.51
N LYS A 76 -6.64 -15.66 14.15
CA LYS A 76 -7.78 -16.52 13.82
C LYS A 76 -9.12 -15.83 14.02
N LEU A 77 -9.30 -15.08 15.12
CA LEU A 77 -10.53 -14.33 15.38
C LEU A 77 -10.81 -13.29 14.27
N ILE A 78 -9.77 -12.58 13.79
CA ILE A 78 -9.89 -11.60 12.71
C ILE A 78 -10.29 -12.31 11.41
N LEU A 79 -9.63 -13.43 11.08
CA LEU A 79 -9.89 -14.18 9.86
C LEU A 79 -11.30 -14.81 9.89
N ASP A 80 -11.73 -15.37 11.03
CA ASP A 80 -13.07 -15.92 11.20
C ASP A 80 -14.16 -14.83 11.10
N GLY A 81 -13.87 -13.62 11.60
CA GLY A 81 -14.73 -12.45 11.42
C GLY A 81 -14.83 -12.02 9.96
N ALA A 82 -13.70 -11.82 9.32
CA ALA A 82 -13.62 -11.40 7.92
C ALA A 82 -14.24 -12.41 6.96
N SER A 83 -14.22 -13.71 7.26
CA SER A 83 -14.81 -14.76 6.42
C SER A 83 -16.34 -14.75 6.39
N LYS A 84 -16.99 -14.08 7.34
CA LYS A 84 -18.45 -13.95 7.42
C LYS A 84 -19.00 -12.80 6.59
N GLU A 85 -18.14 -11.94 6.12
CA GLU A 85 -18.48 -10.73 5.38
C GLU A 85 -17.77 -10.73 4.02
N LYS A 86 -18.20 -9.84 3.15
CA LYS A 86 -17.53 -9.59 1.87
C LYS A 86 -16.29 -8.73 2.09
N SER A 87 -15.24 -9.36 2.61
CA SER A 87 -14.04 -8.67 3.07
C SER A 87 -12.86 -8.86 2.13
N ILE A 88 -12.08 -7.80 1.98
CA ILE A 88 -10.75 -7.80 1.39
C ILE A 88 -9.75 -7.44 2.49
N LEU A 89 -8.83 -8.33 2.80
CA LEU A 89 -7.77 -8.06 3.79
C LEU A 89 -6.50 -7.57 3.09
N TYR A 90 -6.10 -6.34 3.38
CA TYR A 90 -4.84 -5.78 2.91
C TYR A 90 -3.74 -6.04 3.92
N LEU A 91 -2.67 -6.66 3.45
CA LEU A 91 -1.48 -7.03 4.21
C LEU A 91 -0.29 -6.25 3.68
N ASP A 92 0.02 -5.11 4.29
CA ASP A 92 1.26 -4.42 3.98
C ASP A 92 2.45 -5.20 4.54
N GLU A 93 3.57 -5.17 3.83
CA GLU A 93 4.77 -5.93 4.19
C GLU A 93 4.48 -7.42 4.52
N ILE A 94 3.66 -8.07 3.67
CA ILE A 94 3.19 -9.46 3.89
C ILE A 94 4.34 -10.45 4.15
N HIS A 95 5.55 -10.14 3.72
CA HIS A 95 6.75 -10.93 3.97
C HIS A 95 7.10 -11.06 5.47
N ASN A 96 6.60 -10.16 6.32
CA ASN A 96 6.74 -10.25 7.77
C ASN A 96 5.83 -11.34 8.38
N ILE A 97 4.79 -11.73 7.65
CA ILE A 97 3.86 -12.80 8.04
C ILE A 97 4.33 -14.14 7.49
N ILE A 98 4.74 -14.12 6.22
CA ILE A 98 5.13 -15.31 5.45
C ILE A 98 6.64 -15.47 5.58
N GLY A 99 7.14 -16.13 6.55
CA GLY A 99 8.57 -16.39 6.72
C GLY A 99 9.12 -16.10 8.10
N ALA A 100 8.31 -15.47 8.94
CA ALA A 100 8.68 -15.25 10.34
C ALA A 100 8.89 -16.57 11.13
N GLY A 101 8.35 -17.69 10.67
CA GLY A 101 8.42 -18.97 11.36
C GLY A 101 9.62 -19.86 11.06
N ARG A 102 10.52 -19.45 10.15
CA ARG A 102 11.67 -20.28 9.72
C ARG A 102 13.03 -19.83 10.27
N GLY A 103 13.05 -18.74 11.03
CA GLY A 103 14.28 -18.29 11.70
C GLY A 103 14.49 -19.01 13.04
N SER A 104 15.75 -19.07 13.48
CA SER A 104 16.16 -19.65 14.77
C SER A 104 15.49 -19.02 15.99
N ASP A 105 14.77 -17.93 15.85
CA ASP A 105 14.20 -17.12 16.92
C ASP A 105 12.73 -17.43 17.25
N GLY A 106 12.14 -18.51 16.68
CA GLY A 106 10.82 -19.01 17.12
C GLY A 106 9.65 -18.03 16.93
N GLY A 107 9.76 -17.06 16.00
CA GLY A 107 8.69 -16.11 15.72
C GLY A 107 7.38 -16.77 15.27
N PRO A 108 6.24 -16.11 15.40
CA PRO A 108 4.94 -16.68 15.06
C PRO A 108 4.84 -16.97 13.56
N ASP A 109 4.64 -18.25 13.18
CA ASP A 109 4.39 -18.65 11.80
C ASP A 109 2.91 -18.54 11.47
N ALA A 110 2.53 -17.38 10.97
CA ALA A 110 1.15 -17.12 10.53
C ALA A 110 0.81 -17.83 9.21
N SER A 111 1.80 -18.35 8.49
CA SER A 111 1.58 -19.03 7.20
C SER A 111 0.62 -20.21 7.34
N ASN A 112 0.77 -20.99 8.40
CA ASN A 112 -0.09 -22.16 8.64
C ASN A 112 -1.53 -21.77 8.98
N ILE A 113 -1.73 -20.62 9.61
CA ILE A 113 -3.07 -20.11 9.95
C ILE A 113 -3.75 -19.52 8.70
N LEU A 114 -2.98 -18.84 7.84
CA LEU A 114 -3.51 -18.22 6.62
C LEU A 114 -3.87 -19.24 5.54
N LYS A 115 -3.17 -20.37 5.44
CA LYS A 115 -3.37 -21.38 4.40
C LYS A 115 -4.82 -21.79 4.20
N PRO A 116 -5.60 -22.19 5.22
CA PRO A 116 -7.00 -22.61 5.03
C PRO A 116 -7.87 -21.50 4.43
N TYR A 117 -7.67 -20.24 4.83
CA TYR A 117 -8.44 -19.10 4.32
C TYR A 117 -8.07 -18.72 2.89
N LEU A 118 -6.77 -18.82 2.54
CA LEU A 118 -6.29 -18.65 1.17
C LEU A 118 -6.79 -19.75 0.22
N GLU A 119 -7.01 -20.94 0.75
CA GLU A 119 -7.49 -22.11 -0.02
C GLU A 119 -9.00 -22.11 -0.21
N SER A 120 -9.74 -21.72 0.82
CA SER A 120 -11.22 -21.69 0.76
C SER A 120 -11.74 -20.57 -0.14
N GLY A 121 -10.96 -19.50 -0.36
CA GLY A 121 -11.41 -18.30 -1.07
C GLY A 121 -12.51 -17.52 -0.33
N ALA A 122 -12.74 -17.83 0.96
CA ALA A 122 -13.73 -17.13 1.78
C ALA A 122 -13.35 -15.67 2.03
N ILE A 123 -12.06 -15.38 2.03
CA ILE A 123 -11.49 -14.04 2.17
C ILE A 123 -10.61 -13.77 0.96
N CYS A 124 -10.69 -12.57 0.40
CA CYS A 124 -9.73 -12.09 -0.58
C CYS A 124 -8.58 -11.37 0.15
N PHE A 125 -7.35 -11.77 -0.10
CA PHE A 125 -6.17 -11.11 0.43
C PHE A 125 -5.48 -10.28 -0.65
N VAL A 126 -5.08 -9.07 -0.30
CA VAL A 126 -4.19 -8.26 -1.13
C VAL A 126 -2.91 -8.04 -0.34
N GLY A 127 -1.81 -8.57 -0.82
CA GLY A 127 -0.50 -8.41 -0.20
C GLY A 127 0.31 -7.30 -0.87
N ALA A 128 1.20 -6.66 -0.11
CA ALA A 128 2.23 -5.79 -0.65
C ALA A 128 3.61 -6.17 -0.09
N THR A 129 4.64 -6.11 -0.93
CA THR A 129 6.03 -6.38 -0.55
C THR A 129 7.00 -5.70 -1.52
N THR A 130 8.28 -5.72 -1.21
CA THR A 130 9.34 -5.28 -2.13
C THR A 130 9.87 -6.44 -2.98
N HIS A 131 10.57 -6.14 -4.08
CA HIS A 131 11.23 -7.14 -4.90
C HIS A 131 12.28 -7.95 -4.10
N GLU A 132 13.05 -7.26 -3.26
CA GLU A 132 14.07 -7.88 -2.41
C GLU A 132 13.44 -8.88 -1.44
N GLU A 133 12.41 -8.46 -0.68
CA GLU A 133 11.76 -9.28 0.32
C GLU A 133 10.95 -10.44 -0.30
N TYR A 134 10.36 -10.21 -1.47
CA TYR A 134 9.69 -11.26 -2.23
C TYR A 134 10.67 -12.39 -2.57
N ASN A 135 11.84 -12.04 -3.13
CA ASN A 135 12.86 -13.01 -3.50
C ASN A 135 13.50 -13.68 -2.27
N ARG A 136 13.77 -12.90 -1.22
CA ARG A 136 14.48 -13.39 -0.04
C ARG A 136 13.61 -14.28 0.86
N LYS A 137 12.36 -13.92 1.08
CA LYS A 137 11.47 -14.57 2.04
C LYS A 137 10.32 -15.35 1.39
N MET A 138 9.57 -14.72 0.50
CA MET A 138 8.30 -15.29 0.01
C MET A 138 8.50 -16.47 -0.94
N LEU A 139 9.45 -16.40 -1.86
CA LEU A 139 9.73 -17.51 -2.79
C LEU A 139 10.11 -18.82 -2.07
N LYS A 140 10.60 -18.74 -0.85
CA LYS A 140 10.96 -19.91 -0.04
C LYS A 140 9.74 -20.64 0.52
N ASP A 141 8.60 -19.93 0.68
CA ASP A 141 7.33 -20.53 1.07
C ASP A 141 6.40 -20.70 -0.14
N GLY A 142 6.71 -21.70 -0.96
CA GLY A 142 5.94 -22.00 -2.15
C GLY A 142 4.47 -22.39 -1.87
N ALA A 143 4.14 -22.81 -0.64
CA ALA A 143 2.77 -23.19 -0.29
C ALA A 143 1.84 -21.99 -0.22
N VAL A 144 2.30 -20.88 0.34
CA VAL A 144 1.54 -19.63 0.43
C VAL A 144 1.69 -18.83 -0.87
N THR A 145 2.91 -18.69 -1.38
CA THR A 145 3.20 -17.83 -2.55
C THR A 145 2.42 -18.28 -3.79
N ARG A 146 2.22 -19.58 -4.00
CA ARG A 146 1.43 -20.10 -5.13
C ARG A 146 -0.05 -19.73 -5.10
N ARG A 147 -0.58 -19.23 -3.96
CA ARG A 147 -1.98 -18.76 -3.79
C ARG A 147 -2.14 -17.29 -4.16
N PHE A 148 -1.02 -16.60 -4.33
CA PHE A 148 -1.02 -15.21 -4.77
C PHE A 148 -0.70 -15.10 -6.27
N GLN A 149 -1.27 -14.05 -6.88
CA GLN A 149 -0.90 -13.61 -8.23
C GLN A 149 -0.07 -12.33 -8.10
N THR A 150 1.19 -12.40 -8.47
CA THR A 150 2.07 -11.23 -8.46
C THR A 150 1.65 -10.20 -9.50
N ILE A 151 1.68 -8.94 -9.09
CA ILE A 151 1.49 -7.76 -9.93
C ILE A 151 2.68 -6.85 -9.66
N ASP A 152 3.50 -6.66 -10.70
CA ASP A 152 4.68 -5.79 -10.63
C ASP A 152 4.24 -4.33 -10.67
N ILE A 153 4.57 -3.59 -9.61
CA ILE A 153 4.27 -2.16 -9.47
C ILE A 153 5.57 -1.40 -9.70
N LYS A 154 5.70 -0.85 -10.90
CA LYS A 154 6.88 -0.11 -11.33
C LYS A 154 6.86 1.33 -10.84
N GLU A 155 8.04 1.93 -10.74
CA GLU A 155 8.16 3.37 -10.58
C GLU A 155 7.47 4.07 -11.76
N PRO A 156 6.56 5.03 -11.51
CA PRO A 156 5.89 5.77 -12.58
C PRO A 156 6.89 6.64 -13.36
N SER A 157 6.59 6.86 -14.63
CA SER A 157 7.34 7.84 -15.43
C SER A 157 7.21 9.24 -14.84
N VAL A 158 8.09 10.15 -15.25
CA VAL A 158 8.02 11.56 -14.81
C VAL A 158 6.65 12.17 -15.13
N GLU A 159 6.12 11.90 -16.32
CA GLU A 159 4.80 12.40 -16.75
C GLU A 159 3.65 11.83 -15.92
N GLU A 160 3.74 10.55 -15.57
CA GLU A 160 2.75 9.90 -14.69
C GLU A 160 2.85 10.44 -13.27
N ALA A 161 4.06 10.63 -12.76
CA ALA A 161 4.30 11.20 -11.43
C ALA A 161 3.78 12.65 -11.33
N ILE A 162 3.94 13.47 -12.36
CA ILE A 162 3.36 14.81 -12.42
C ILE A 162 1.83 14.76 -12.28
N LYS A 163 1.19 13.82 -12.97
CA LYS A 163 -0.28 13.64 -12.86
C LYS A 163 -0.69 13.23 -11.44
N ILE A 164 0.07 12.31 -10.82
CA ILE A 164 -0.19 11.85 -9.45
C ILE A 164 -0.07 13.02 -8.47
N VAL A 165 1.02 13.77 -8.54
CA VAL A 165 1.29 14.92 -7.65
C VAL A 165 0.26 16.03 -7.86
N THR A 166 -0.13 16.29 -9.13
CA THR A 166 -1.22 17.24 -9.44
C THR A 166 -2.55 16.80 -8.82
N GLY A 167 -2.83 15.50 -8.82
CA GLY A 167 -4.02 14.96 -8.15
C GLY A 167 -3.99 15.13 -6.62
N LEU A 168 -2.80 15.16 -6.01
CA LEU A 168 -2.61 15.36 -4.57
C LEU A 168 -2.56 16.83 -4.15
N GLN A 169 -2.36 17.77 -5.10
CA GLN A 169 -2.26 19.20 -4.85
C GLN A 169 -3.36 19.75 -3.93
N PRO A 170 -4.68 19.43 -4.12
CA PRO A 170 -5.72 19.99 -3.25
C PRO A 170 -5.56 19.57 -1.78
N SER A 171 -5.07 18.34 -1.53
CA SER A 171 -4.85 17.83 -0.19
C SER A 171 -3.66 18.51 0.49
N LEU A 172 -2.55 18.67 -0.23
CA LEU A 172 -1.35 19.38 0.25
C LEU A 172 -1.67 20.85 0.53
N GLN A 173 -2.39 21.53 -0.38
CA GLN A 173 -2.81 22.92 -0.20
C GLN A 173 -3.72 23.11 1.03
N LYS A 174 -4.62 22.17 1.24
CA LYS A 174 -5.52 22.21 2.41
C LYS A 174 -4.77 21.99 3.71
N TYR A 175 -3.81 21.09 3.72
CA TYR A 175 -3.03 20.75 4.92
C TYR A 175 -2.11 21.91 5.34
N HIS A 176 -1.23 22.36 4.43
CA HIS A 176 -0.25 23.40 4.70
C HIS A 176 -0.81 24.82 4.58
N LYS A 177 -2.05 25.01 4.13
CA LYS A 177 -2.67 26.33 3.88
C LYS A 177 -1.88 27.21 2.93
N VAL A 178 -1.16 26.59 1.98
CA VAL A 178 -0.37 27.24 0.93
C VAL A 178 -0.92 26.91 -0.44
N SER A 179 -0.49 27.65 -1.45
CA SER A 179 -0.84 27.35 -2.85
C SER A 179 0.39 26.86 -3.59
N TYR A 180 0.28 25.70 -4.24
CA TYR A 180 1.31 25.16 -5.12
C TYR A 180 1.02 25.57 -6.56
N ARG A 181 1.98 26.23 -7.23
CA ARG A 181 1.88 26.50 -8.65
C ARG A 181 2.19 25.25 -9.45
N LYS A 182 1.61 25.16 -10.66
CA LYS A 182 1.83 24.00 -11.53
C LYS A 182 3.30 23.76 -11.82
N GLU A 183 4.04 24.84 -12.08
CA GLU A 183 5.49 24.80 -12.34
C GLU A 183 6.28 24.25 -11.14
N ALA A 184 5.83 24.52 -9.90
CA ALA A 184 6.45 23.97 -8.71
C ALA A 184 6.22 22.46 -8.58
N LEU A 185 5.02 21.95 -8.93
CA LEU A 185 4.74 20.54 -8.94
C LEU A 185 5.59 19.79 -9.99
N GLU A 186 5.65 20.32 -11.21
CA GLU A 186 6.47 19.78 -12.28
C GLU A 186 7.96 19.80 -11.94
N TYR A 187 8.42 20.89 -11.31
CA TYR A 187 9.81 21.02 -10.87
C TYR A 187 10.14 20.04 -9.75
N ALA A 188 9.26 19.87 -8.75
CA ALA A 188 9.47 18.92 -7.67
C ALA A 188 9.66 17.48 -8.19
N VAL A 189 8.86 17.07 -9.17
CA VAL A 189 9.00 15.75 -9.79
C VAL A 189 10.31 15.64 -10.58
N THR A 190 10.59 16.61 -11.46
CA THR A 190 11.79 16.56 -12.34
C THR A 190 13.08 16.70 -11.55
N ALA A 191 13.12 17.58 -10.55
CA ALA A 191 14.28 17.77 -9.69
C ALA A 191 14.53 16.55 -8.79
N SER A 192 13.49 16.00 -8.15
CA SER A 192 13.62 14.79 -7.33
C SER A 192 14.04 13.58 -8.17
N ALA A 193 13.51 13.42 -9.38
CA ALA A 193 13.94 12.38 -10.30
C ALA A 193 15.42 12.46 -10.65
N LYS A 194 15.94 13.68 -10.85
CA LYS A 194 17.33 13.94 -11.26
C LYS A 194 18.33 13.88 -10.11
N HIS A 195 17.96 14.37 -8.93
CA HIS A 195 18.91 14.66 -7.85
C HIS A 195 18.74 13.76 -6.61
N ILE A 196 17.60 13.09 -6.45
CA ILE A 196 17.37 12.18 -5.31
C ILE A 196 17.49 10.74 -5.79
N SER A 197 18.62 10.10 -5.43
CA SER A 197 18.87 8.68 -5.65
C SER A 197 18.40 7.83 -4.46
N GLY A 198 18.18 6.54 -4.69
CA GLY A 198 17.80 5.58 -3.63
C GLY A 198 16.34 5.63 -3.18
N ARG A 199 15.52 6.50 -3.79
CA ARG A 199 14.08 6.59 -3.57
C ARG A 199 13.34 6.68 -4.91
N CYS A 200 12.08 6.20 -4.94
CA CYS A 200 11.27 6.17 -6.15
C CYS A 200 10.26 7.32 -6.21
N LEU A 201 9.88 7.67 -7.43
CA LEU A 201 8.66 8.44 -7.68
C LEU A 201 7.42 7.59 -7.37
N PRO A 202 6.30 8.20 -6.96
CA PRO A 202 6.12 9.64 -6.73
C PRO A 202 6.56 10.10 -5.34
N ASP A 203 6.94 9.19 -4.43
CA ASP A 203 7.19 9.44 -3.02
C ASP A 203 8.21 10.56 -2.77
N LYS A 204 9.37 10.50 -3.41
CA LYS A 204 10.42 11.53 -3.29
C LYS A 204 9.98 12.93 -3.76
N ALA A 205 9.03 13.01 -4.68
CA ALA A 205 8.49 14.30 -5.13
C ALA A 205 7.41 14.81 -4.18
N ILE A 206 6.61 13.92 -3.62
CA ILE A 206 5.60 14.26 -2.61
C ILE A 206 6.28 14.79 -1.36
N ASP A 207 7.32 14.12 -0.88
CA ASP A 207 8.12 14.59 0.27
C ASP A 207 8.69 15.98 0.06
N LEU A 208 9.24 16.24 -1.14
CA LEU A 208 9.81 17.56 -1.44
C LEU A 208 8.75 18.66 -1.40
N LEU A 209 7.53 18.38 -1.82
CA LEU A 209 6.42 19.33 -1.76
C LEU A 209 5.88 19.49 -0.34
N ASP A 210 5.82 18.42 0.41
CA ASP A 210 5.41 18.44 1.81
C ASP A 210 6.38 19.28 2.66
N GLU A 211 7.68 19.05 2.49
CA GLU A 211 8.76 19.82 3.14
C GLU A 211 8.69 21.31 2.77
N ALA A 212 8.48 21.63 1.48
CA ALA A 212 8.34 23.00 1.03
C ALA A 212 7.09 23.68 1.63
N GLY A 213 6.00 22.96 1.78
CA GLY A 213 4.79 23.44 2.44
C GLY A 213 5.02 23.73 3.92
N ALA A 214 5.62 22.77 4.62
CA ALA A 214 5.98 22.91 6.03
C ALA A 214 6.95 24.07 6.28
N TYR A 215 7.96 24.24 5.40
CA TYR A 215 8.88 25.36 5.48
C TYR A 215 8.17 26.72 5.43
N LEU A 216 7.19 26.89 4.54
CA LEU A 216 6.42 28.12 4.43
C LEU A 216 5.48 28.35 5.62
N GLU A 217 5.02 27.29 6.27
CA GLU A 217 4.22 27.39 7.49
C GLU A 217 5.05 27.89 8.68
N VAL A 218 6.27 27.37 8.83
CA VAL A 218 7.19 27.73 9.92
C VAL A 218 7.83 29.12 9.70
N HIS A 219 8.02 29.53 8.44
CA HIS A 219 8.66 30.79 8.06
C HIS A 219 7.67 31.68 7.27
N PRO A 220 6.59 32.18 7.92
CA PRO A 220 5.63 33.05 7.25
C PRO A 220 6.31 34.34 6.82
N VAL A 221 6.17 34.69 5.55
CA VAL A 221 6.70 35.95 5.03
C VAL A 221 5.70 37.07 5.36
N GLU A 222 6.07 37.95 6.26
CA GLU A 222 5.21 38.99 6.89
C GLU A 222 4.45 39.91 5.92
N ASN A 223 4.71 39.91 4.63
CA ASN A 223 4.08 40.80 3.66
C ASN A 223 3.48 40.11 2.42
N ARG A 224 3.25 38.81 2.43
CA ARG A 224 2.63 38.14 1.27
C ARG A 224 1.16 37.90 1.53
N ARG A 225 0.31 38.53 0.74
CA ARG A 225 -1.16 38.27 0.75
C ARG A 225 -1.53 36.81 0.44
N ARG A 226 -0.56 36.01 -0.09
CA ARG A 226 -0.65 34.55 -0.32
C ARG A 226 0.76 33.95 -0.29
N SER A 227 0.92 32.84 0.47
CA SER A 227 2.13 32.03 0.41
C SER A 227 2.08 31.11 -0.82
N TRP A 228 3.13 31.17 -1.66
CA TRP A 228 3.22 30.35 -2.86
C TRP A 228 4.47 29.47 -2.79
N VAL A 229 4.30 28.18 -3.14
CA VAL A 229 5.44 27.32 -3.47
C VAL A 229 5.80 27.60 -4.94
N THR A 230 6.99 28.13 -5.15
CA THR A 230 7.53 28.45 -6.49
C THR A 230 8.80 27.64 -6.74
N LYS A 231 9.27 27.68 -7.96
CA LYS A 231 10.50 27.02 -8.43
C LYS A 231 11.75 27.49 -7.68
#